data_7c218da4ccae53d63fb23180c6eb08c4
#
_entry.id   7c218da4ccae53d63fb23180c6eb08c4
#
_cell.length_a   1.000
_cell.length_b   1.000
_cell.length_c   1.000
_cell.angle_alpha   90.00
_cell.angle_beta   90.00
_cell.angle_gamma   90.00
#
_symmetry.space_group_name_H-M   'P 1'
#
loop_
_entity.id
_entity.type
_entity.pdbx_description
1 polymer ?
#
loop_
_entity_poly.entity_id
_entity_poly.type
_entity_poly.pdbx_seq_one_letter_code
_entity_poly.pdbx_strand_id
1 'polypeptide(L)'
;MYLDFTPEQKELRAEIRASLEAVMTPQRIASIAGRMEGGDAVKECVQALGAANLLGVGWPKEYGGRGFTALEQFIFFEEAQRVNAPIPLVTLNTVGPTLMVYGTDEQKNKFLPSILDGTVEFAIGYSEPSAGSDLASLRTTAVRDGDDYIINGQKMFTSGAAYADFIWLATRTDPTVKKHKGISIFIVPTTLPGFSWKPLHTMPGMSTFYTFYDDVRVPASSIVAGENEGWRLITTQLNFERAALGNMGALQPLFEKTLQWAQTTELDGGRIIDQPWVRQALARVDAQVAAYKIMNLRVNAAMTKGALGMGEASAVKVFGTELTQQVARELLEVLDRGGTRRGDDAPLRGALESAYRIAVINTFGGGANELQRDIIAMAGLFMPRAPRDLRASATQNGDNN
;
A
#
# COMPACT_ATOMS: atom_id res chain seq x y z
N MET A 1 30.22 8.29 -6.98
CA MET A 1 29.61 7.38 -5.98
C MET A 1 29.02 6.21 -6.77
N TYR A 2 29.49 4.98 -6.53
CA TYR A 2 28.92 3.77 -7.12
C TYR A 2 27.83 3.24 -6.16
N LEU A 3 26.61 3.13 -6.63
CA LEU A 3 25.48 2.61 -5.88
C LEU A 3 25.03 1.30 -6.53
N ASP A 4 25.31 0.19 -5.87
CA ASP A 4 24.86 -1.14 -6.31
C ASP A 4 24.65 -2.03 -5.07
N PHE A 5 23.96 -3.13 -5.27
CA PHE A 5 23.79 -4.17 -4.25
C PHE A 5 25.12 -4.86 -3.93
N THR A 6 25.29 -5.28 -2.68
CA THR A 6 26.44 -6.11 -2.30
C THR A 6 26.38 -7.48 -2.99
N PRO A 7 27.49 -8.25 -3.02
CA PRO A 7 27.45 -9.62 -3.55
C PRO A 7 26.38 -10.48 -2.88
N GLU A 8 26.26 -10.40 -1.55
CA GLU A 8 25.27 -11.16 -0.76
C GLU A 8 23.84 -10.74 -1.13
N GLN A 9 23.58 -9.46 -1.36
CA GLN A 9 22.29 -8.97 -1.80
C GLN A 9 21.93 -9.40 -3.23
N LYS A 10 22.95 -9.51 -4.10
CA LYS A 10 22.76 -10.05 -5.46
C LYS A 10 22.47 -11.55 -5.43
N GLU A 11 23.13 -12.30 -4.56
CA GLU A 11 22.83 -13.71 -4.32
C GLU A 11 21.42 -13.92 -3.78
N LEU A 12 21.04 -13.17 -2.74
CA LEU A 12 19.69 -13.19 -2.19
C LEU A 12 18.63 -12.84 -3.25
N ARG A 13 18.91 -11.84 -4.11
CA ARG A 13 18.04 -11.48 -5.21
C ARG A 13 17.83 -12.64 -6.19
N ALA A 14 18.90 -13.34 -6.54
CA ALA A 14 18.84 -14.50 -7.43
C ALA A 14 18.05 -15.65 -6.79
N GLU A 15 18.25 -15.92 -5.50
CA GLU A 15 17.50 -16.91 -4.73
C GLU A 15 16.01 -16.58 -4.71
N ILE A 16 15.66 -15.33 -4.35
CA ILE A 16 14.26 -14.86 -4.28
C ILE A 16 13.60 -14.98 -5.65
N ARG A 17 14.30 -14.57 -6.72
CA ARG A 17 13.79 -14.67 -8.09
C ARG A 17 13.48 -16.11 -8.47
N ALA A 18 14.42 -17.03 -8.26
CA ALA A 18 14.22 -18.44 -8.56
C ALA A 18 13.05 -19.03 -7.77
N SER A 19 12.91 -18.68 -6.49
CA SER A 19 11.82 -19.12 -5.63
C SER A 19 10.47 -18.57 -6.10
N LEU A 20 10.41 -17.29 -6.46
CA LEU A 20 9.21 -16.66 -7.01
C LEU A 20 8.79 -17.26 -8.35
N GLU A 21 9.73 -17.52 -9.25
CA GLU A 21 9.45 -18.18 -10.53
C GLU A 21 8.93 -19.60 -10.35
N ALA A 22 9.47 -20.33 -9.37
CA ALA A 22 8.97 -21.68 -9.02
C ALA A 22 7.56 -21.66 -8.44
N VAL A 23 7.24 -20.65 -7.60
CA VAL A 23 5.91 -20.51 -6.98
C VAL A 23 4.90 -19.95 -7.99
N MET A 24 5.25 -18.89 -8.71
CA MET A 24 4.36 -18.18 -9.64
C MET A 24 4.41 -18.79 -11.04
N THR A 25 3.94 -20.03 -11.14
CA THR A 25 3.83 -20.73 -12.44
C THR A 25 2.90 -20.00 -13.41
N PRO A 26 3.03 -20.22 -14.73
CA PRO A 26 2.10 -19.64 -15.71
C PRO A 26 0.63 -19.93 -15.41
N GLN A 27 0.31 -21.09 -14.85
CA GLN A 27 -1.05 -21.48 -14.45
C GLN A 27 -1.55 -20.62 -13.28
N ARG A 28 -0.72 -20.40 -12.24
CA ARG A 28 -1.08 -19.52 -11.12
C ARG A 28 -1.25 -18.07 -11.56
N ILE A 29 -0.34 -17.56 -12.39
CA ILE A 29 -0.46 -16.20 -12.94
C ILE A 29 -1.77 -16.05 -13.71
N ALA A 30 -2.14 -17.05 -14.52
CA ALA A 30 -3.39 -17.05 -15.26
C ALA A 30 -4.64 -17.12 -14.35
N SER A 31 -4.58 -17.88 -13.24
CA SER A 31 -5.71 -18.02 -12.31
C SER A 31 -6.04 -16.74 -11.56
N ILE A 32 -5.05 -15.87 -11.32
CA ILE A 32 -5.24 -14.57 -10.63
C ILE A 32 -5.37 -13.39 -11.58
N ALA A 33 -5.27 -13.59 -12.90
CA ALA A 33 -5.37 -12.51 -13.87
C ALA A 33 -6.73 -11.82 -13.78
N GLY A 34 -6.71 -10.48 -13.54
CA GLY A 34 -7.91 -9.68 -13.33
C GLY A 34 -8.61 -9.89 -11.98
N ARG A 35 -8.00 -10.61 -11.03
CA ARG A 35 -8.55 -10.92 -9.70
C ARG A 35 -7.63 -10.50 -8.55
N MET A 36 -6.73 -9.56 -8.80
CA MET A 36 -5.75 -9.10 -7.80
C MET A 36 -6.36 -8.51 -6.52
N GLU A 37 -7.68 -8.31 -6.49
CA GLU A 37 -8.42 -7.81 -5.32
C GLU A 37 -8.57 -8.85 -4.20
N GLY A 38 -8.41 -10.15 -4.52
CA GLY A 38 -8.57 -11.27 -3.60
C GLY A 38 -9.33 -12.46 -4.22
N GLY A 39 -9.70 -13.38 -3.36
CA GLY A 39 -10.39 -14.62 -3.71
C GLY A 39 -9.50 -15.85 -3.53
N ASP A 40 -10.10 -17.05 -3.67
CA ASP A 40 -9.44 -18.32 -3.36
C ASP A 40 -8.13 -18.52 -4.12
N ALA A 41 -8.09 -18.23 -5.41
CA ALA A 41 -6.89 -18.37 -6.23
C ALA A 41 -5.75 -17.42 -5.76
N VAL A 42 -6.09 -16.20 -5.33
CA VAL A 42 -5.12 -15.25 -4.76
C VAL A 42 -4.62 -15.75 -3.42
N LYS A 43 -5.52 -16.23 -2.55
CA LYS A 43 -5.18 -16.81 -1.23
C LYS A 43 -4.28 -18.03 -1.38
N GLU A 44 -4.55 -18.92 -2.32
CA GLU A 44 -3.68 -20.07 -2.65
C GLU A 44 -2.27 -19.64 -3.10
N CYS A 45 -2.16 -18.59 -3.90
CA CYS A 45 -0.87 -18.03 -4.29
C CYS A 45 -0.12 -17.45 -3.08
N VAL A 46 -0.79 -16.70 -2.20
CA VAL A 46 -0.20 -16.12 -0.99
C VAL A 46 0.29 -17.23 -0.05
N GLN A 47 -0.51 -18.28 0.16
CA GLN A 47 -0.11 -19.46 0.94
C GLN A 47 1.10 -20.17 0.34
N ALA A 48 1.17 -20.29 -0.98
CA ALA A 48 2.34 -20.87 -1.64
C ALA A 48 3.60 -20.01 -1.46
N LEU A 49 3.47 -18.67 -1.42
CA LEU A 49 4.58 -17.77 -1.06
C LEU A 49 4.99 -17.93 0.40
N GLY A 50 4.03 -18.10 1.32
CA GLY A 50 4.29 -18.40 2.73
C GLY A 50 5.05 -19.73 2.90
N ALA A 51 4.58 -20.81 2.27
CA ALA A 51 5.23 -22.12 2.30
C ALA A 51 6.66 -22.09 1.73
N ALA A 52 6.95 -21.18 0.80
CA ALA A 52 8.29 -20.93 0.27
C ALA A 52 9.14 -19.98 1.15
N ASN A 53 8.64 -19.59 2.33
CA ASN A 53 9.30 -18.67 3.27
C ASN A 53 9.67 -17.32 2.64
N LEU A 54 8.79 -16.79 1.77
CA LEU A 54 8.99 -15.53 1.05
C LEU A 54 8.30 -14.34 1.70
N LEU A 55 7.24 -14.54 2.50
CA LEU A 55 6.48 -13.42 3.06
C LEU A 55 7.24 -12.70 4.19
N GLY A 56 8.08 -13.40 4.94
CA GLY A 56 8.78 -12.87 6.11
C GLY A 56 10.23 -12.41 5.87
N VAL A 57 10.63 -11.99 4.68
CA VAL A 57 12.04 -11.66 4.38
C VAL A 57 12.62 -10.63 5.36
N GLY A 58 11.96 -9.51 5.57
CA GLY A 58 12.41 -8.44 6.48
C GLY A 58 11.89 -8.59 7.93
N TRP A 59 11.18 -9.65 8.27
CA TRP A 59 10.67 -9.83 9.62
C TRP A 59 11.72 -10.43 10.56
N PRO A 60 11.71 -10.06 11.85
CA PRO A 60 12.61 -10.65 12.85
C PRO A 60 12.46 -12.17 12.93
N LYS A 61 13.58 -12.86 13.20
CA LYS A 61 13.59 -14.34 13.33
C LYS A 61 12.72 -14.83 14.48
N GLU A 62 12.61 -14.06 15.56
CA GLU A 62 11.76 -14.37 16.71
C GLU A 62 10.27 -14.49 16.36
N TYR A 63 9.84 -13.84 15.29
CA TYR A 63 8.47 -13.91 14.76
C TYR A 63 8.35 -14.80 13.51
N GLY A 64 9.35 -15.64 13.23
CA GLY A 64 9.35 -16.57 12.10
C GLY A 64 9.85 -15.98 10.78
N GLY A 65 10.33 -14.75 10.78
CA GLY A 65 10.92 -14.10 9.61
C GLY A 65 12.36 -14.53 9.32
N ARG A 66 12.90 -14.09 8.19
CA ARG A 66 14.27 -14.39 7.78
C ARG A 66 15.32 -13.50 8.46
N GLY A 67 14.92 -12.41 9.10
CA GLY A 67 15.77 -11.49 9.86
C GLY A 67 16.63 -10.59 8.97
N PHE A 68 16.25 -10.37 7.73
CA PHE A 68 16.88 -9.41 6.84
C PHE A 68 16.44 -7.97 7.15
N THR A 69 17.05 -7.00 6.48
CA THR A 69 16.77 -5.58 6.69
C THR A 69 15.67 -5.08 5.73
N ALA A 70 15.30 -3.80 5.88
CA ALA A 70 14.37 -3.14 4.98
C ALA A 70 14.86 -3.13 3.52
N LEU A 71 16.18 -3.15 3.30
CA LEU A 71 16.75 -3.17 1.95
C LEU A 71 16.56 -4.53 1.27
N GLU A 72 16.74 -5.63 1.97
CA GLU A 72 16.47 -6.97 1.43
C GLU A 72 14.96 -7.22 1.27
N GLN A 73 14.13 -6.67 2.16
CA GLN A 73 12.67 -6.65 1.96
C GLN A 73 12.28 -5.89 0.68
N PHE A 74 12.96 -4.78 0.39
CA PHE A 74 12.77 -4.05 -0.88
C PHE A 74 13.13 -4.91 -2.09
N ILE A 75 14.26 -5.66 -2.05
CA ILE A 75 14.64 -6.60 -3.11
C ILE A 75 13.53 -7.63 -3.35
N PHE A 76 12.95 -8.18 -2.29
CA PHE A 76 11.83 -9.11 -2.40
C PHE A 76 10.64 -8.49 -3.13
N PHE A 77 10.24 -7.26 -2.77
CA PHE A 77 9.13 -6.59 -3.45
C PHE A 77 9.39 -6.31 -4.93
N GLU A 78 10.61 -5.89 -5.29
CA GLU A 78 10.98 -5.70 -6.70
C GLU A 78 10.81 -7.01 -7.49
N GLU A 79 11.31 -8.12 -6.96
CA GLU A 79 11.21 -9.41 -7.66
C GLU A 79 9.77 -9.96 -7.67
N ALA A 80 9.02 -9.79 -6.58
CA ALA A 80 7.62 -10.20 -6.52
C ALA A 80 6.75 -9.48 -7.58
N GLN A 81 6.98 -8.19 -7.78
CA GLN A 81 6.25 -7.40 -8.78
C GLN A 81 6.61 -7.81 -10.22
N ARG A 82 7.85 -8.27 -10.48
CA ARG A 82 8.25 -8.77 -11.81
C ARG A 82 7.38 -9.92 -12.28
N VAL A 83 6.96 -10.79 -11.36
CA VAL A 83 6.13 -11.97 -11.65
C VAL A 83 4.66 -11.76 -11.32
N ASN A 84 4.25 -10.52 -10.99
CA ASN A 84 2.91 -10.17 -10.53
C ASN A 84 2.43 -11.06 -9.34
N ALA A 85 3.32 -11.34 -8.38
CA ALA A 85 2.95 -12.08 -7.18
C ALA A 85 1.97 -11.25 -6.32
N PRO A 86 0.86 -11.85 -5.85
CA PRO A 86 -0.11 -11.17 -5.02
C PRO A 86 0.39 -11.06 -3.59
N ILE A 87 1.06 -9.96 -3.26
CA ILE A 87 1.58 -9.72 -1.92
C ILE A 87 0.52 -9.02 -1.08
N PRO A 88 0.14 -9.55 0.11
CA PRO A 88 -0.80 -8.93 1.02
C PRO A 88 -0.14 -7.76 1.78
N LEU A 89 0.09 -6.65 1.07
CA LEU A 89 0.88 -5.51 1.56
C LEU A 89 0.38 -4.94 2.90
N VAL A 90 -0.94 -4.79 3.05
CA VAL A 90 -1.55 -4.30 4.29
C VAL A 90 -1.23 -5.23 5.45
N THR A 91 -1.47 -6.51 5.27
CA THR A 91 -1.25 -7.55 6.29
C THR A 91 0.22 -7.65 6.66
N LEU A 92 1.09 -7.75 5.64
CA LEU A 92 2.51 -8.06 5.81
C LEU A 92 3.34 -6.85 6.28
N ASN A 93 3.08 -5.65 5.72
CA ASN A 93 3.92 -4.47 5.96
C ASN A 93 3.31 -3.48 6.94
N THR A 94 2.05 -3.65 7.30
CA THR A 94 1.31 -2.67 8.09
C THR A 94 0.81 -3.31 9.39
N VAL A 95 -0.06 -4.30 9.31
CA VAL A 95 -0.64 -4.94 10.50
C VAL A 95 0.39 -5.76 11.24
N GLY A 96 1.13 -6.65 10.55
CA GLY A 96 2.14 -7.51 11.18
C GLY A 96 3.19 -6.72 11.97
N PRO A 97 3.91 -5.76 11.37
CA PRO A 97 4.88 -4.91 12.09
C PRO A 97 4.25 -4.13 13.26
N THR A 98 3.01 -3.67 13.13
CA THR A 98 2.32 -2.97 14.21
C THR A 98 2.00 -3.93 15.36
N LEU A 99 1.57 -5.16 15.07
CA LEU A 99 1.36 -6.20 16.08
C LEU A 99 2.64 -6.61 16.80
N MET A 100 3.79 -6.68 16.10
CA MET A 100 5.09 -6.96 16.74
C MET A 100 5.42 -5.94 17.83
N VAL A 101 5.10 -4.67 17.61
CA VAL A 101 5.40 -3.57 18.53
C VAL A 101 4.34 -3.44 19.63
N TYR A 102 3.06 -3.54 19.29
CA TYR A 102 1.96 -3.12 20.16
C TYR A 102 1.00 -4.24 20.53
N GLY A 103 1.03 -5.39 19.86
CA GLY A 103 0.17 -6.53 20.16
C GLY A 103 0.51 -7.16 21.51
N THR A 104 -0.48 -7.76 22.16
CA THR A 104 -0.24 -8.64 23.30
C THR A 104 0.45 -9.93 22.82
N ASP A 105 1.07 -10.67 23.73
CA ASP A 105 1.71 -11.95 23.38
C ASP A 105 0.71 -12.94 22.78
N GLU A 106 -0.54 -12.93 23.26
CA GLU A 106 -1.62 -13.73 22.69
C GLU A 106 -1.92 -13.33 21.23
N GLN A 107 -2.04 -12.02 20.97
CA GLN A 107 -2.26 -11.51 19.61
C GLN A 107 -1.08 -11.83 18.69
N LYS A 108 0.16 -11.66 19.16
CA LYS A 108 1.37 -12.00 18.39
C LYS A 108 1.41 -13.48 18.04
N ASN A 109 1.21 -14.34 19.04
CA ASN A 109 1.24 -15.79 18.86
C ASN A 109 0.12 -16.29 17.93
N LYS A 110 -1.03 -15.64 17.95
CA LYS A 110 -2.17 -16.00 17.09
C LYS A 110 -1.99 -15.53 15.65
N PHE A 111 -1.57 -14.28 15.44
CA PHE A 111 -1.65 -13.67 14.12
C PHE A 111 -0.33 -13.71 13.33
N LEU A 112 0.83 -13.52 13.98
CA LEU A 112 2.08 -13.39 13.23
C LEU A 112 2.45 -14.65 12.44
N PRO A 113 2.34 -15.87 12.98
CA PRO A 113 2.57 -17.10 12.19
C PRO A 113 1.60 -17.20 11.01
N SER A 114 0.30 -16.95 11.24
CA SER A 114 -0.74 -17.08 10.22
C SER A 114 -0.60 -16.03 9.10
N ILE A 115 -0.02 -14.87 9.40
CA ILE A 115 0.35 -13.87 8.39
C ILE A 115 1.48 -14.39 7.50
N LEU A 116 2.51 -14.99 8.11
CA LEU A 116 3.65 -15.55 7.37
C LEU A 116 3.29 -16.76 6.53
N ASP A 117 2.33 -17.57 7.00
CA ASP A 117 1.80 -18.71 6.25
C ASP A 117 0.85 -18.28 5.12
N GLY A 118 0.43 -17.01 5.10
CA GLY A 118 -0.54 -16.52 4.14
C GLY A 118 -1.97 -17.03 4.36
N THR A 119 -2.27 -17.55 5.56
CA THR A 119 -3.60 -18.10 5.91
C THR A 119 -4.55 -17.03 6.43
N VAL A 120 -4.02 -15.93 6.95
CA VAL A 120 -4.80 -14.79 7.48
C VAL A 120 -4.52 -13.52 6.70
N GLU A 121 -5.59 -12.86 6.29
CA GLU A 121 -5.55 -11.57 5.61
C GLU A 121 -6.33 -10.51 6.37
N PHE A 122 -5.76 -9.30 6.44
CA PHE A 122 -6.36 -8.13 7.06
C PHE A 122 -6.72 -7.08 6.02
N ALA A 123 -7.88 -6.45 6.21
CA ALA A 123 -8.21 -5.19 5.55
C ALA A 123 -8.23 -4.04 6.58
N ILE A 124 -7.96 -2.80 6.13
CA ILE A 124 -7.96 -1.62 7.01
C ILE A 124 -9.28 -0.88 6.92
N GLY A 125 -9.96 -0.75 8.06
CA GLY A 125 -11.18 0.03 8.23
C GLY A 125 -10.89 1.38 8.90
N TYR A 126 -10.42 2.38 8.13
CA TYR A 126 -10.08 3.71 8.62
C TYR A 126 -11.06 4.77 8.15
N SER A 127 -11.09 5.01 6.84
CA SER A 127 -11.85 6.11 6.23
C SER A 127 -13.35 5.94 6.40
N GLU A 128 -14.05 7.05 6.59
CA GLU A 128 -15.50 7.14 6.62
C GLU A 128 -16.00 8.16 5.59
N PRO A 129 -17.27 8.19 5.24
CA PRO A 129 -17.81 9.18 4.30
C PRO A 129 -17.50 10.63 4.69
N SER A 130 -17.33 10.91 5.98
CA SER A 130 -17.03 12.24 6.52
C SER A 130 -15.61 12.40 7.08
N ALA A 131 -14.78 11.35 7.07
CA ALA A 131 -13.46 11.35 7.69
C ALA A 131 -12.44 10.55 6.83
N GLY A 132 -11.77 11.24 5.91
CA GLY A 132 -10.66 10.71 5.11
C GLY A 132 -9.34 11.32 5.56
N SER A 133 -8.94 12.46 4.99
CA SER A 133 -7.71 13.18 5.39
C SER A 133 -7.73 13.63 6.85
N ASP A 134 -8.88 14.05 7.38
CA ASP A 134 -9.08 14.28 8.81
C ASP A 134 -9.57 12.99 9.49
N LEU A 135 -8.74 11.95 9.47
CA LEU A 135 -9.06 10.65 10.06
C LEU A 135 -9.43 10.75 11.54
N ALA A 136 -8.85 11.69 12.28
CA ALA A 136 -9.18 11.90 13.68
C ALA A 136 -10.65 12.26 13.92
N SER A 137 -11.40 12.67 12.88
CA SER A 137 -12.83 12.98 12.95
C SER A 137 -13.75 11.77 12.72
N LEU A 138 -13.21 10.55 12.69
CA LEU A 138 -14.00 9.32 12.56
C LEU A 138 -15.09 9.21 13.63
N ARG A 139 -16.21 8.57 13.25
CA ARG A 139 -17.44 8.48 14.05
C ARG A 139 -17.88 7.05 14.37
N THR A 140 -17.34 6.03 13.71
CA THR A 140 -17.60 4.63 14.08
C THR A 140 -17.24 4.44 15.53
N THR A 141 -18.20 4.04 16.36
CA THR A 141 -18.05 3.92 17.82
C THR A 141 -17.71 2.51 18.24
N ALA A 142 -17.03 2.38 19.38
CA ALA A 142 -16.93 1.14 20.13
C ALA A 142 -17.24 1.47 21.60
N VAL A 143 -18.37 0.98 22.08
CA VAL A 143 -18.86 1.23 23.45
C VAL A 143 -18.66 -0.01 24.29
N ARG A 144 -18.05 0.15 25.46
CA ARG A 144 -17.79 -0.97 26.36
C ARG A 144 -19.07 -1.52 26.96
N ASP A 145 -19.23 -2.83 26.95
CA ASP A 145 -20.35 -3.58 27.53
C ASP A 145 -19.80 -4.82 28.28
N GLY A 146 -19.50 -4.63 29.56
CA GLY A 146 -18.84 -5.65 30.39
C GLY A 146 -17.43 -5.94 29.90
N ASP A 147 -17.18 -7.20 29.53
CA ASP A 147 -15.90 -7.68 28.99
C ASP A 147 -15.81 -7.58 27.47
N ASP A 148 -16.83 -7.01 26.84
CA ASP A 148 -16.92 -6.84 25.39
C ASP A 148 -16.99 -5.36 25.01
N TYR A 149 -16.94 -5.12 23.69
CA TYR A 149 -17.29 -3.84 23.05
C TYR A 149 -18.35 -4.07 21.98
N ILE A 150 -19.30 -3.13 21.88
CA ILE A 150 -20.29 -3.07 20.82
C ILE A 150 -19.88 -2.00 19.83
N ILE A 151 -19.67 -2.41 18.58
CA ILE A 151 -19.19 -1.55 17.50
C ILE A 151 -20.34 -1.19 16.58
N ASN A 152 -20.52 0.13 16.35
CA ASN A 152 -21.52 0.68 15.44
C ASN A 152 -20.92 1.73 14.52
N GLY A 153 -21.27 1.67 13.23
CA GLY A 153 -20.84 2.64 12.23
C GLY A 153 -20.59 2.06 10.86
N GLN A 154 -19.85 2.82 10.06
CA GLN A 154 -19.49 2.40 8.68
C GLN A 154 -18.12 2.91 8.29
N LYS A 155 -17.46 2.16 7.44
CA LYS A 155 -16.22 2.57 6.77
C LYS A 155 -16.39 2.55 5.26
N MET A 156 -15.52 3.27 4.56
CA MET A 156 -15.43 3.25 3.11
C MET A 156 -13.99 3.08 2.65
N PHE A 157 -13.83 2.65 1.43
CA PHE A 157 -12.51 2.35 0.85
C PHE A 157 -11.73 1.28 1.62
N THR A 158 -12.46 0.32 2.25
CA THR A 158 -11.88 -0.83 2.92
C THR A 158 -11.51 -1.88 1.87
N SER A 159 -10.39 -1.67 1.18
CA SER A 159 -9.95 -2.56 0.10
C SER A 159 -9.66 -3.95 0.64
N GLY A 160 -10.09 -4.98 -0.08
CA GLY A 160 -9.94 -6.37 0.32
C GLY A 160 -10.98 -6.88 1.33
N ALA A 161 -11.91 -6.04 1.85
CA ALA A 161 -12.85 -6.45 2.91
C ALA A 161 -13.71 -7.68 2.58
N ALA A 162 -14.00 -7.93 1.29
CA ALA A 162 -14.75 -9.12 0.86
C ALA A 162 -13.98 -10.43 1.03
N TYR A 163 -12.66 -10.37 1.18
CA TYR A 163 -11.75 -11.52 1.20
C TYR A 163 -10.93 -11.61 2.48
N ALA A 164 -10.88 -10.52 3.26
CA ALA A 164 -10.14 -10.46 4.51
C ALA A 164 -10.81 -11.31 5.60
N ASP A 165 -10.00 -11.97 6.42
CA ASP A 165 -10.46 -12.70 7.60
C ASP A 165 -10.77 -11.75 8.76
N PHE A 166 -10.05 -10.61 8.81
CA PHE A 166 -10.18 -9.60 9.86
C PHE A 166 -10.13 -8.18 9.31
N ILE A 167 -10.86 -7.28 10.00
CA ILE A 167 -10.73 -5.84 9.78
C ILE A 167 -9.89 -5.24 10.91
N TRP A 168 -8.81 -4.56 10.53
CA TRP A 168 -8.05 -3.67 11.41
C TRP A 168 -8.77 -2.33 11.48
N LEU A 169 -9.60 -2.19 12.52
CA LEU A 169 -10.65 -1.19 12.59
C LEU A 169 -10.33 -0.05 13.55
N ALA A 170 -10.35 1.20 13.06
CA ALA A 170 -10.28 2.39 13.90
C ALA A 170 -11.69 2.81 14.35
N THR A 171 -11.85 2.98 15.68
CA THR A 171 -13.14 3.38 16.30
C THR A 171 -12.98 4.51 17.28
N ARG A 172 -14.08 5.19 17.61
CA ARG A 172 -14.20 6.17 18.67
C ARG A 172 -14.60 5.46 19.96
N THR A 173 -13.68 5.36 20.92
CA THR A 173 -13.95 4.83 22.26
C THR A 173 -14.24 5.92 23.27
N ASP A 174 -13.65 7.12 23.12
CA ASP A 174 -13.94 8.27 23.97
C ASP A 174 -14.27 9.53 23.13
N PRO A 175 -15.54 9.96 23.09
CA PRO A 175 -15.95 11.18 22.40
C PRO A 175 -15.71 12.46 23.20
N THR A 176 -15.34 12.39 24.48
CA THR A 176 -15.24 13.55 25.39
C THR A 176 -13.87 14.22 25.33
N VAL A 177 -12.85 13.54 24.84
CA VAL A 177 -11.48 14.04 24.73
C VAL A 177 -11.18 14.65 23.36
N LYS A 178 -9.99 15.25 23.19
CA LYS A 178 -9.53 15.70 21.87
C LYS A 178 -9.62 14.54 20.86
N LYS A 179 -10.17 14.81 19.66
CA LYS A 179 -10.55 13.81 18.68
C LYS A 179 -9.49 12.73 18.38
N HIS A 180 -8.19 13.05 18.37
CA HIS A 180 -7.12 12.09 18.17
C HIS A 180 -6.79 11.25 19.43
N LYS A 181 -7.25 11.65 20.62
CA LYS A 181 -7.00 10.96 21.88
C LYS A 181 -8.05 9.93 22.28
N GLY A 182 -9.20 9.90 21.61
CA GLY A 182 -10.29 8.97 21.91
C GLY A 182 -10.48 7.90 20.82
N ILE A 183 -9.40 7.47 20.19
CA ILE A 183 -9.42 6.46 19.11
C ILE A 183 -8.76 5.18 19.61
N SER A 184 -9.38 4.04 19.31
CA SER A 184 -8.83 2.71 19.56
C SER A 184 -8.83 1.88 18.27
N ILE A 185 -7.95 0.89 18.22
CA ILE A 185 -7.88 -0.08 17.12
C ILE A 185 -8.35 -1.43 17.62
N PHE A 186 -9.28 -2.04 16.87
CA PHE A 186 -9.80 -3.38 17.12
C PHE A 186 -9.48 -4.32 15.96
N ILE A 187 -9.21 -5.58 16.30
CA ILE A 187 -9.17 -6.70 15.35
C ILE A 187 -10.57 -7.31 15.30
N VAL A 188 -11.30 -7.07 14.22
CA VAL A 188 -12.69 -7.50 14.07
C VAL A 188 -12.78 -8.62 13.05
N PRO A 189 -13.18 -9.85 13.45
CA PRO A 189 -13.45 -10.94 12.51
C PRO A 189 -14.58 -10.57 11.54
N THR A 190 -14.40 -10.84 10.25
CA THR A 190 -15.41 -10.54 9.23
C THR A 190 -16.63 -11.48 9.26
N THR A 191 -16.53 -12.55 10.02
CA THR A 191 -17.60 -13.56 10.18
C THR A 191 -18.60 -13.24 11.30
N LEU A 192 -18.36 -12.16 12.06
CA LEU A 192 -19.25 -11.79 13.17
C LEU A 192 -20.62 -11.33 12.70
N PRO A 193 -21.69 -11.66 13.45
CA PRO A 193 -23.01 -11.06 13.23
C PRO A 193 -22.94 -9.53 13.29
N GLY A 194 -23.71 -8.87 12.42
CA GLY A 194 -23.74 -7.41 12.32
C GLY A 194 -22.63 -6.81 11.42
N PHE A 195 -21.60 -7.58 11.02
CA PHE A 195 -20.66 -7.14 10.01
C PHE A 195 -21.21 -7.42 8.61
N SER A 196 -21.10 -6.44 7.73
CA SER A 196 -21.43 -6.61 6.31
C SER A 196 -20.62 -5.65 5.44
N TRP A 197 -20.57 -5.93 4.14
CA TRP A 197 -19.89 -5.08 3.18
C TRP A 197 -20.67 -4.94 1.87
N LYS A 198 -20.38 -3.87 1.13
CA LYS A 198 -20.89 -3.65 -0.23
C LYS A 198 -19.75 -3.17 -1.14
N PRO A 199 -19.67 -3.68 -2.39
CA PRO A 199 -18.63 -3.25 -3.31
C PRO A 199 -18.85 -1.80 -3.73
N LEU A 200 -17.74 -1.08 -3.90
CA LEU A 200 -17.65 0.22 -4.53
C LEU A 200 -16.74 0.06 -5.74
N HIS A 201 -17.34 0.02 -6.92
CA HIS A 201 -16.63 -0.13 -8.18
C HIS A 201 -15.87 1.14 -8.52
N THR A 202 -14.60 1.01 -8.87
CA THR A 202 -13.73 2.13 -9.17
C THR A 202 -13.33 2.17 -10.64
N MET A 203 -12.88 3.33 -11.11
CA MET A 203 -12.43 3.52 -12.49
C MET A 203 -11.35 2.52 -12.96
N PRO A 204 -10.40 2.10 -12.12
CA PRO A 204 -9.43 1.06 -12.48
C PRO A 204 -10.02 -0.31 -12.83
N GLY A 205 -11.29 -0.56 -12.49
CA GLY A 205 -11.94 -1.87 -12.64
C GLY A 205 -11.78 -2.76 -11.42
N MET A 206 -11.04 -2.30 -10.42
CA MET A 206 -10.97 -2.92 -9.10
C MET A 206 -12.14 -2.44 -8.23
N SER A 207 -12.56 -3.25 -7.26
CA SER A 207 -13.51 -2.82 -6.24
C SER A 207 -12.78 -2.50 -4.93
N THR A 208 -13.23 -1.47 -4.26
CA THR A 208 -13.05 -1.32 -2.83
C THR A 208 -14.39 -1.49 -2.15
N PHE A 209 -14.49 -1.36 -0.83
CA PHE A 209 -15.72 -1.74 -0.16
C PHE A 209 -16.15 -0.69 0.86
N TYR A 210 -17.48 -0.52 0.98
CA TYR A 210 -18.11 -0.05 2.19
C TYR A 210 -18.18 -1.22 3.16
N THR A 211 -17.89 -0.98 4.43
CA THR A 211 -18.10 -1.94 5.51
C THR A 211 -19.03 -1.32 6.57
N PHE A 212 -19.94 -2.14 7.07
CA PHE A 212 -20.96 -1.72 8.03
C PHE A 212 -20.84 -2.56 9.29
N TYR A 213 -21.06 -1.92 10.41
CA TYR A 213 -21.00 -2.51 11.74
C TYR A 213 -22.31 -2.13 12.44
N ASP A 214 -23.14 -3.13 12.71
CA ASP A 214 -24.46 -3.01 13.33
C ASP A 214 -24.48 -3.92 14.56
N ASP A 215 -24.26 -3.31 15.73
CA ASP A 215 -24.06 -3.99 17.01
C ASP A 215 -23.06 -5.14 16.97
N VAL A 216 -21.95 -4.95 16.26
CA VAL A 216 -20.89 -5.98 16.19
C VAL A 216 -20.23 -6.11 17.55
N ARG A 217 -20.38 -7.26 18.19
CA ARG A 217 -19.83 -7.57 19.50
C ARG A 217 -18.44 -8.21 19.37
N VAL A 218 -17.45 -7.63 20.02
CA VAL A 218 -16.07 -8.14 20.08
C VAL A 218 -15.59 -8.18 21.53
N PRO A 219 -14.80 -9.18 21.94
CA PRO A 219 -14.21 -9.21 23.27
C PRO A 219 -13.18 -8.09 23.47
N ALA A 220 -12.98 -7.63 24.69
CA ALA A 220 -12.00 -6.60 25.01
C ALA A 220 -10.56 -7.00 24.62
N SER A 221 -10.26 -8.27 24.53
CA SER A 221 -8.98 -8.79 24.02
C SER A 221 -8.73 -8.51 22.53
N SER A 222 -9.77 -8.07 21.77
CA SER A 222 -9.64 -7.63 20.37
C SER A 222 -8.99 -6.26 20.22
N ILE A 223 -8.89 -5.47 21.30
CA ILE A 223 -8.24 -4.15 21.27
C ILE A 223 -6.71 -4.31 21.17
N VAL A 224 -6.07 -3.45 20.39
CA VAL A 224 -4.61 -3.46 20.25
C VAL A 224 -4.01 -2.30 21.04
N ALA A 225 -2.97 -2.54 21.80
CA ALA A 225 -2.25 -1.60 22.67
C ALA A 225 -3.08 -1.00 23.83
N GLY A 226 -4.40 -1.17 23.84
CA GLY A 226 -5.30 -0.62 24.85
C GLY A 226 -6.22 0.47 24.32
N GLU A 227 -7.13 0.89 25.19
CA GLU A 227 -8.15 1.89 24.89
C GLU A 227 -7.52 3.27 24.70
N ASN A 228 -7.98 4.00 23.67
CA ASN A 228 -7.54 5.35 23.30
C ASN A 228 -6.08 5.48 22.80
N GLU A 229 -5.37 4.35 22.57
CA GLU A 229 -4.02 4.31 22.02
C GLU A 229 -3.98 4.28 20.47
N GLY A 230 -5.14 4.22 19.82
CA GLY A 230 -5.25 4.01 18.37
C GLY A 230 -4.55 5.04 17.51
N TRP A 231 -4.51 6.32 17.93
CA TRP A 231 -3.83 7.35 17.15
C TRP A 231 -2.32 7.12 17.07
N ARG A 232 -1.71 6.62 18.13
CA ARG A 232 -0.30 6.24 18.15
C ARG A 232 -0.02 5.09 17.20
N LEU A 233 -0.89 4.09 17.18
CA LEU A 233 -0.78 2.96 16.25
C LEU A 233 -0.89 3.44 14.81
N ILE A 234 -1.93 4.23 14.48
CA ILE A 234 -2.17 4.77 13.14
C ILE A 234 -0.95 5.55 12.62
N THR A 235 -0.37 6.44 13.44
CA THR A 235 0.78 7.24 13.01
C THR A 235 2.03 6.39 12.79
N THR A 236 2.28 5.39 13.61
CA THR A 236 3.38 4.43 13.44
C THR A 236 3.18 3.60 12.17
N GLN A 237 1.97 3.06 12.00
CA GLN A 237 1.59 2.25 10.86
C GLN A 237 1.75 2.99 9.52
N LEU A 238 1.29 4.24 9.44
CA LEU A 238 1.42 5.07 8.24
C LEU A 238 2.88 5.32 7.85
N ASN A 239 3.82 5.27 8.78
CA ASN A 239 5.24 5.36 8.45
C ASN A 239 5.74 4.09 7.74
N PHE A 240 5.32 2.90 8.21
CA PHE A 240 5.64 1.63 7.54
C PHE A 240 4.99 1.56 6.15
N GLU A 241 3.73 1.98 6.03
CA GLU A 241 3.00 2.00 4.76
C GLU A 241 3.65 2.91 3.72
N ARG A 242 4.08 4.11 4.08
CA ARG A 242 4.74 5.06 3.16
C ARG A 242 6.03 4.49 2.58
N ALA A 243 6.80 3.80 3.39
CA ALA A 243 8.02 3.14 2.94
C ALA A 243 7.71 1.98 1.98
N ALA A 244 6.64 1.22 2.23
CA ALA A 244 6.19 0.15 1.36
C ALA A 244 5.59 0.65 0.04
N LEU A 245 4.81 1.74 0.07
CA LEU A 245 4.23 2.38 -1.13
C LEU A 245 5.29 2.99 -2.05
N GLY A 246 6.45 3.41 -1.51
CA GLY A 246 7.60 3.79 -2.30
C GLY A 246 8.15 2.66 -3.18
N ASN A 247 7.87 1.42 -2.85
CA ASN A 247 8.32 0.23 -3.57
C ASN A 247 7.48 -0.12 -4.82
N MET A 248 6.96 0.85 -5.54
CA MET A 248 6.17 0.58 -6.74
C MET A 248 7.03 0.12 -7.91
N GLY A 249 7.63 -1.07 -7.81
CA GLY A 249 8.47 -1.72 -8.82
C GLY A 249 7.74 -2.14 -10.10
N ALA A 250 6.46 -1.79 -10.25
CA ALA A 250 5.71 -2.04 -11.47
C ALA A 250 6.23 -1.20 -12.67
N LEU A 251 6.90 -0.07 -12.42
CA LEU A 251 7.38 0.81 -13.50
C LEU A 251 8.47 0.18 -14.36
N GLN A 252 9.45 -0.48 -13.74
CA GLN A 252 10.55 -1.10 -14.47
C GLN A 252 10.06 -2.22 -15.42
N PRO A 253 9.22 -3.19 -14.98
CA PRO A 253 8.66 -4.20 -15.90
C PRO A 253 7.77 -3.61 -17.00
N LEU A 254 7.01 -2.56 -16.73
CA LEU A 254 6.20 -1.89 -17.75
C LEU A 254 7.09 -1.22 -18.80
N PHE A 255 8.14 -0.53 -18.39
CA PHE A 255 9.13 0.06 -19.27
C PHE A 255 9.82 -1.01 -20.12
N GLU A 256 10.34 -2.06 -19.51
CA GLU A 256 11.04 -3.15 -20.22
C GLU A 256 10.15 -3.82 -21.29
N LYS A 257 8.91 -4.13 -20.94
CA LYS A 257 7.93 -4.71 -21.89
C LYS A 257 7.59 -3.74 -23.02
N THR A 258 7.46 -2.45 -22.74
CA THR A 258 7.18 -1.44 -23.76
C THR A 258 8.38 -1.24 -24.68
N LEU A 259 9.60 -1.20 -24.13
CA LEU A 259 10.82 -1.13 -24.90
C LEU A 259 10.96 -2.35 -25.84
N GLN A 260 10.75 -3.55 -25.32
CA GLN A 260 10.78 -4.78 -26.12
C GLN A 260 9.72 -4.74 -27.23
N TRP A 261 8.49 -4.31 -26.91
CA TRP A 261 7.43 -4.17 -27.89
C TRP A 261 7.80 -3.18 -29.00
N ALA A 262 8.36 -2.01 -28.65
CA ALA A 262 8.79 -1.01 -29.62
C ALA A 262 9.92 -1.47 -30.51
N GLN A 263 10.81 -2.33 -29.99
CA GLN A 263 11.92 -2.93 -30.76
C GLN A 263 11.47 -4.00 -31.75
N THR A 264 10.36 -4.67 -31.48
CA THR A 264 9.89 -5.83 -32.27
C THR A 264 8.68 -5.55 -33.14
N THR A 265 7.96 -4.43 -32.89
CA THR A 265 6.76 -4.07 -33.63
C THR A 265 7.09 -3.14 -34.79
N GLU A 266 6.60 -3.50 -35.97
CA GLU A 266 6.69 -2.68 -37.18
C GLU A 266 5.37 -1.94 -37.41
N LEU A 267 5.46 -0.68 -37.78
CA LEU A 267 4.33 0.19 -38.17
C LEU A 267 4.81 1.09 -39.33
N ASP A 268 4.01 1.22 -40.35
CA ASP A 268 4.25 2.08 -41.52
C ASP A 268 5.63 1.84 -42.19
N GLY A 269 6.10 0.60 -42.20
CA GLY A 269 7.34 0.20 -42.86
C GLY A 269 8.62 0.40 -42.06
N GLY A 270 8.53 0.68 -40.75
CA GLY A 270 9.66 0.76 -39.82
C GLY A 270 9.30 0.28 -38.42
N ARG A 271 10.33 0.01 -37.61
CA ARG A 271 10.08 -0.37 -36.21
C ARG A 271 9.66 0.87 -35.41
N ILE A 272 8.79 0.68 -34.45
CA ILE A 272 8.33 1.75 -33.55
C ILE A 272 9.53 2.45 -32.87
N ILE A 273 10.53 1.68 -32.41
CA ILE A 273 11.74 2.22 -31.77
C ILE A 273 12.58 3.12 -32.70
N ASP A 274 12.44 3.02 -34.02
CA ASP A 274 13.22 3.81 -34.98
C ASP A 274 12.70 5.26 -35.07
N GLN A 275 11.48 5.54 -34.55
CA GLN A 275 10.96 6.87 -34.46
C GLN A 275 11.73 7.71 -33.41
N PRO A 276 12.25 8.91 -33.78
CA PRO A 276 13.07 9.72 -32.86
C PRO A 276 12.33 10.09 -31.55
N TRP A 277 11.05 10.42 -31.63
CA TRP A 277 10.25 10.79 -30.47
C TRP A 277 10.04 9.60 -29.51
N VAL A 278 9.88 8.38 -30.04
CA VAL A 278 9.76 7.15 -29.22
C VAL A 278 11.05 6.91 -28.43
N ARG A 279 12.21 7.04 -29.06
CA ARG A 279 13.51 6.91 -28.38
C ARG A 279 13.67 7.98 -27.30
N GLN A 280 13.26 9.21 -27.54
CA GLN A 280 13.30 10.29 -26.54
C GLN A 280 12.37 10.00 -25.36
N ALA A 281 11.12 9.56 -25.62
CA ALA A 281 10.17 9.20 -24.58
C ALA A 281 10.71 8.04 -23.70
N LEU A 282 11.17 6.97 -24.33
CA LEU A 282 11.73 5.82 -23.61
C LEU A 282 13.00 6.19 -22.80
N ALA A 283 13.90 7.00 -23.36
CA ALA A 283 15.09 7.46 -22.64
C ALA A 283 14.74 8.34 -21.42
N ARG A 284 13.72 9.19 -21.55
CA ARG A 284 13.21 10.00 -20.41
C ARG A 284 12.64 9.11 -19.32
N VAL A 285 11.80 8.14 -19.68
CA VAL A 285 11.20 7.20 -18.73
C VAL A 285 12.29 6.39 -18.03
N ASP A 286 13.29 5.87 -18.75
CA ASP A 286 14.40 5.13 -18.18
C ASP A 286 15.16 5.96 -17.12
N ALA A 287 15.51 7.20 -17.46
CA ALA A 287 16.18 8.10 -16.53
C ALA A 287 15.36 8.39 -15.27
N GLN A 288 14.05 8.58 -15.41
CA GLN A 288 13.14 8.84 -14.29
C GLN A 288 12.95 7.61 -13.39
N VAL A 289 12.80 6.45 -13.99
CA VAL A 289 12.70 5.16 -13.25
C VAL A 289 14.00 4.87 -12.51
N ALA A 290 15.15 5.11 -13.12
CA ALA A 290 16.45 4.98 -12.48
C ALA A 290 16.61 5.94 -11.29
N ALA A 291 16.23 7.21 -11.44
CA ALA A 291 16.24 8.19 -10.35
C ALA A 291 15.33 7.75 -9.19
N TYR A 292 14.12 7.29 -9.49
CA TYR A 292 13.19 6.79 -8.48
C TYR A 292 13.73 5.55 -7.74
N LYS A 293 14.38 4.65 -8.43
CA LYS A 293 15.05 3.50 -7.81
C LYS A 293 16.11 3.94 -6.80
N ILE A 294 16.94 4.94 -7.15
CA ILE A 294 17.95 5.49 -6.23
C ILE A 294 17.30 6.11 -4.99
N MET A 295 16.19 6.84 -5.16
CA MET A 295 15.44 7.40 -4.03
C MET A 295 14.93 6.29 -3.10
N ASN A 296 14.38 5.21 -3.63
CA ASN A 296 13.93 4.06 -2.84
C ASN A 296 15.08 3.37 -2.09
N LEU A 297 16.21 3.15 -2.76
CA LEU A 297 17.41 2.58 -2.11
C LEU A 297 17.86 3.45 -0.94
N ARG A 298 17.88 4.77 -1.09
CA ARG A 298 18.22 5.71 -0.03
C ARG A 298 17.27 5.62 1.16
N VAL A 299 15.95 5.58 0.91
CA VAL A 299 14.93 5.47 1.96
C VAL A 299 15.06 4.15 2.71
N ASN A 300 15.21 3.02 2.00
CA ASN A 300 15.34 1.71 2.63
C ASN A 300 16.66 1.59 3.43
N ALA A 301 17.76 2.18 2.94
CA ALA A 301 19.00 2.28 3.70
C ALA A 301 18.86 3.14 4.97
N ALA A 302 18.09 4.24 4.92
CA ALA A 302 17.79 5.05 6.09
C ALA A 302 16.90 4.30 7.08
N MET A 303 15.90 3.56 6.61
CA MET A 303 15.05 2.69 7.45
C MET A 303 15.87 1.64 8.21
N THR A 304 16.76 0.95 7.50
CA THR A 304 17.67 -0.05 8.10
C THR A 304 18.49 0.52 9.26
N LYS A 305 18.82 1.82 9.20
CA LYS A 305 19.57 2.53 10.24
C LYS A 305 18.68 3.19 11.31
N GLY A 306 17.35 3.05 11.20
CA GLY A 306 16.41 3.77 12.07
C GLY A 306 16.45 5.30 11.93
N ALA A 307 16.96 5.81 10.80
CA ALA A 307 17.20 7.24 10.55
C ALA A 307 16.26 7.87 9.52
N LEU A 308 15.18 7.15 9.12
CA LEU A 308 14.24 7.66 8.13
C LEU A 308 13.41 8.82 8.69
N GLY A 309 13.54 10.00 8.09
CA GLY A 309 12.71 11.16 8.39
C GLY A 309 11.32 11.10 7.73
N MET A 310 10.29 11.65 8.39
CA MET A 310 8.94 11.73 7.84
C MET A 310 8.89 12.51 6.51
N GLY A 311 9.69 13.56 6.38
CA GLY A 311 9.77 14.34 5.14
C GLY A 311 10.33 13.54 3.97
N GLU A 312 11.36 12.71 4.22
CA GLU A 312 11.97 11.86 3.18
C GLU A 312 10.99 10.76 2.71
N ALA A 313 10.33 10.08 3.64
CA ALA A 313 9.30 9.08 3.32
C ALA A 313 8.16 9.69 2.49
N SER A 314 7.70 10.88 2.88
CA SER A 314 6.66 11.62 2.15
C SER A 314 7.13 12.06 0.76
N ALA A 315 8.39 12.49 0.62
CA ALA A 315 8.96 12.92 -0.67
C ALA A 315 9.01 11.77 -1.69
N VAL A 316 9.45 10.58 -1.27
CA VAL A 316 9.46 9.40 -2.14
C VAL A 316 8.06 8.98 -2.54
N LYS A 317 7.09 9.04 -1.62
CA LYS A 317 5.69 8.75 -1.91
C LYS A 317 5.11 9.72 -2.94
N VAL A 318 5.29 11.02 -2.78
CA VAL A 318 4.80 12.03 -3.74
C VAL A 318 5.45 11.84 -5.11
N PHE A 319 6.79 11.77 -5.14
CA PHE A 319 7.52 11.60 -6.40
C PHE A 319 7.10 10.31 -7.13
N GLY A 320 7.09 9.18 -6.44
CA GLY A 320 6.80 7.88 -7.05
C GLY A 320 5.36 7.76 -7.57
N THR A 321 4.38 8.27 -6.84
CA THR A 321 2.97 8.18 -7.26
C THR A 321 2.66 9.11 -8.44
N GLU A 322 3.28 10.28 -8.52
CA GLU A 322 3.15 11.18 -9.66
C GLU A 322 3.93 10.68 -10.87
N LEU A 323 5.14 10.17 -10.64
CA LEU A 323 5.94 9.53 -11.68
C LEU A 323 5.20 8.34 -12.31
N THR A 324 4.52 7.52 -11.52
CA THR A 324 3.75 6.39 -12.03
C THR A 324 2.67 6.83 -13.02
N GLN A 325 1.95 7.91 -12.73
CA GLN A 325 0.98 8.47 -13.67
C GLN A 325 1.64 9.01 -14.93
N GLN A 326 2.76 9.72 -14.78
CA GLN A 326 3.50 10.30 -15.90
C GLN A 326 4.04 9.20 -16.82
N VAL A 327 4.73 8.20 -16.26
CA VAL A 327 5.30 7.07 -17.01
C VAL A 327 4.20 6.28 -17.73
N ALA A 328 3.09 5.99 -17.04
CA ALA A 328 1.98 5.29 -17.69
C ALA A 328 1.45 6.04 -18.91
N ARG A 329 1.32 7.37 -18.84
CA ARG A 329 0.92 8.21 -20.00
C ARG A 329 1.95 8.17 -21.12
N GLU A 330 3.23 8.41 -20.81
CA GLU A 330 4.29 8.44 -21.81
C GLU A 330 4.42 7.08 -22.53
N LEU A 331 4.32 5.98 -21.79
CA LEU A 331 4.36 4.64 -22.39
C LEU A 331 3.10 4.31 -23.20
N LEU A 332 1.92 4.81 -22.80
CA LEU A 332 0.70 4.70 -23.61
C LEU A 332 0.84 5.38 -24.97
N GLU A 333 1.46 6.57 -25.00
CA GLU A 333 1.73 7.31 -26.25
C GLU A 333 2.64 6.51 -27.19
N VAL A 334 3.65 5.79 -26.64
CA VAL A 334 4.51 4.89 -27.44
C VAL A 334 3.71 3.79 -28.14
N LEU A 335 2.64 3.28 -27.51
CA LEU A 335 1.75 2.29 -28.13
C LEU A 335 0.73 2.89 -29.13
N ASP A 336 0.73 4.20 -29.33
CA ASP A 336 -0.18 4.93 -30.19
C ASP A 336 -1.67 4.56 -29.93
N ARG A 337 -2.49 4.44 -30.96
CA ARG A 337 -3.90 4.07 -30.86
C ARG A 337 -4.13 2.71 -30.15
N GLY A 338 -3.13 1.83 -30.18
CA GLY A 338 -3.17 0.56 -29.47
C GLY A 338 -3.13 0.70 -27.96
N GLY A 339 -2.54 1.78 -27.43
CA GLY A 339 -2.33 1.99 -25.99
C GLY A 339 -3.61 2.08 -25.18
N THR A 340 -4.71 2.56 -25.77
CA THR A 340 -6.02 2.69 -25.08
C THR A 340 -6.90 1.45 -25.16
N ARG A 341 -6.43 0.39 -25.85
CA ARG A 341 -7.17 -0.86 -26.00
C ARG A 341 -7.03 -1.76 -24.79
N ARG A 342 -8.04 -2.58 -24.55
CA ARG A 342 -8.11 -3.61 -23.50
C ARG A 342 -8.29 -4.98 -24.11
N GLY A 343 -7.96 -6.02 -23.34
CA GLY A 343 -8.13 -7.41 -23.72
C GLY A 343 -6.89 -8.01 -24.36
N ASP A 344 -7.00 -9.29 -24.72
CA ASP A 344 -5.88 -10.10 -25.16
C ASP A 344 -5.26 -9.64 -26.50
N ASP A 345 -6.07 -9.02 -27.37
CA ASP A 345 -5.61 -8.48 -28.69
C ASP A 345 -5.02 -7.05 -28.56
N ALA A 346 -5.02 -6.45 -27.39
CA ALA A 346 -4.40 -5.14 -27.17
C ALA A 346 -2.87 -5.28 -27.07
N PRO A 347 -2.09 -4.27 -27.50
CA PRO A 347 -0.66 -4.24 -27.24
C PRO A 347 -0.39 -4.44 -25.74
N LEU A 348 0.60 -5.28 -25.44
CA LEU A 348 0.91 -5.69 -24.06
C LEU A 348 -0.31 -6.18 -23.26
N ARG A 349 -1.33 -6.72 -23.95
CA ARG A 349 -2.60 -7.20 -23.38
C ARG A 349 -3.32 -6.16 -22.52
N GLY A 350 -3.18 -4.87 -22.83
CA GLY A 350 -3.82 -3.77 -22.12
C GLY A 350 -3.16 -3.42 -20.77
N ALA A 351 -1.96 -3.92 -20.50
CA ALA A 351 -1.28 -3.70 -19.21
C ALA A 351 -1.03 -2.21 -18.92
N LEU A 352 -0.67 -1.41 -19.93
CA LEU A 352 -0.44 0.03 -19.76
C LEU A 352 -1.74 0.81 -19.53
N GLU A 353 -2.80 0.45 -20.21
CA GLU A 353 -4.14 1.05 -20.01
C GLU A 353 -4.61 0.79 -18.56
N SER A 354 -4.45 -0.44 -18.08
CA SER A 354 -4.75 -0.79 -16.71
C SER A 354 -3.86 -0.02 -15.72
N ALA A 355 -2.55 0.02 -15.94
CA ALA A 355 -1.61 0.74 -15.10
C ALA A 355 -1.94 2.24 -15.01
N TYR A 356 -2.31 2.88 -16.13
CA TYR A 356 -2.71 4.28 -16.16
C TYR A 356 -3.93 4.55 -15.27
N ARG A 357 -4.96 3.72 -15.33
CA ARG A 357 -6.17 3.88 -14.49
C ARG A 357 -5.88 3.64 -13.01
N ILE A 358 -5.04 2.66 -12.69
CA ILE A 358 -4.66 2.33 -11.31
C ILE A 358 -3.77 3.42 -10.69
N ALA A 359 -2.89 4.03 -11.47
CA ALA A 359 -1.90 4.99 -10.99
C ALA A 359 -2.51 6.18 -10.21
N VAL A 360 -3.75 6.57 -10.55
CA VAL A 360 -4.44 7.70 -9.91
C VAL A 360 -4.71 7.43 -8.42
N ILE A 361 -5.05 6.20 -8.04
CA ILE A 361 -5.40 5.84 -6.65
C ILE A 361 -4.25 6.17 -5.69
N ASN A 362 -3.02 5.95 -6.11
CA ASN A 362 -1.86 6.09 -5.25
C ASN A 362 -1.55 7.54 -4.85
N THR A 363 -2.08 8.54 -5.56
CA THR A 363 -1.87 9.94 -5.18
C THR A 363 -2.69 10.38 -3.96
N PHE A 364 -3.73 9.64 -3.60
CA PHE A 364 -4.52 9.90 -2.39
C PHE A 364 -4.59 8.71 -1.42
N GLY A 365 -4.41 7.47 -1.89
CA GLY A 365 -4.24 6.30 -1.04
C GLY A 365 -2.99 6.41 -0.17
N GLY A 366 -3.04 5.95 1.09
CA GLY A 366 -1.93 6.10 2.05
C GLY A 366 -1.65 7.56 2.46
N GLY A 367 -2.62 8.46 2.25
CA GLY A 367 -2.54 9.91 2.50
C GLY A 367 -2.34 10.71 1.21
N ALA A 368 -3.22 11.70 1.01
CA ALA A 368 -3.20 12.55 -0.19
C ALA A 368 -1.85 13.25 -0.38
N ASN A 369 -1.41 13.38 -1.64
CA ASN A 369 -0.12 14.01 -1.96
C ASN A 369 -0.02 15.45 -1.46
N GLU A 370 -1.12 16.18 -1.36
CA GLU A 370 -1.20 17.50 -0.77
C GLU A 370 -0.77 17.48 0.70
N LEU A 371 -1.29 16.53 1.50
CA LEU A 371 -0.88 16.36 2.89
C LEU A 371 0.58 15.89 3.01
N GLN A 372 1.04 15.06 2.08
CA GLN A 372 2.44 14.65 2.08
C GLN A 372 3.37 15.84 1.80
N ARG A 373 2.96 16.78 0.93
CA ARG A 373 3.70 18.03 0.72
C ARG A 373 3.74 18.91 1.96
N ASP A 374 2.65 18.98 2.74
CA ASP A 374 2.65 19.67 4.04
C ASP A 374 3.66 19.00 5.02
N ILE A 375 3.71 17.67 5.05
CA ILE A 375 4.68 16.94 5.88
C ILE A 375 6.11 17.21 5.42
N ILE A 376 6.38 17.22 4.11
CA ILE A 376 7.69 17.58 3.56
C ILE A 376 8.07 19.00 3.99
N ALA A 377 7.15 19.96 3.84
CA ALA A 377 7.40 21.35 4.22
C ALA A 377 7.72 21.48 5.72
N MET A 378 6.91 20.89 6.59
CA MET A 378 7.06 21.03 8.05
C MET A 378 8.18 20.18 8.63
N ALA A 379 8.26 18.90 8.27
CA ALA A 379 9.18 17.94 8.88
C ALA A 379 10.48 17.76 8.07
N GLY A 380 10.48 18.03 6.77
CA GLY A 380 11.65 17.91 5.91
C GLY A 380 12.39 19.23 5.72
N LEU A 381 11.66 20.32 5.55
CA LEU A 381 12.21 21.66 5.27
C LEU A 381 12.11 22.61 6.47
N PHE A 382 11.53 22.18 7.59
CA PHE A 382 11.34 22.96 8.81
C PHE A 382 10.59 24.28 8.60
N MET A 383 9.70 24.31 7.61
CA MET A 383 8.86 25.48 7.35
C MET A 383 7.80 25.66 8.44
N PRO A 384 7.38 26.89 8.74
CA PRO A 384 6.32 27.13 9.70
C PRO A 384 5.00 26.52 9.25
N ARG A 385 4.22 26.05 10.23
CA ARG A 385 2.89 25.48 9.96
C ARG A 385 1.94 26.58 9.48
N ALA A 386 1.20 26.32 8.42
CA ALA A 386 0.15 27.23 7.97
C ALA A 386 -0.93 27.39 9.07
N PRO A 387 -1.43 28.61 9.33
CA PRO A 387 -2.55 28.84 10.24
C PRO A 387 -3.78 28.03 9.80
N ARG A 388 -4.37 27.26 10.71
CA ARG A 388 -5.56 26.43 10.39
C ARG A 388 -6.86 27.20 10.40
N ASP A 389 -6.91 28.39 11.03
CA ASP A 389 -8.11 29.20 11.22
C ASP A 389 -7.97 30.58 10.57
N LEU A 390 -8.19 30.66 9.26
CA LEU A 390 -8.45 31.95 8.59
C LEU A 390 -9.86 32.50 8.91
N ARG A 391 -10.77 31.71 9.53
CA ARG A 391 -12.12 32.14 9.89
C ARG A 391 -12.24 32.72 11.31
N ALA A 392 -11.37 32.34 12.23
CA ALA A 392 -11.38 32.85 13.60
C ALA A 392 -10.75 34.26 13.73
N SER A 393 -9.86 34.66 12.80
CA SER A 393 -9.25 35.99 12.81
C SER A 393 -10.12 37.09 12.16
N ALA A 394 -11.11 36.71 11.36
CA ALA A 394 -12.04 37.69 10.75
C ALA A 394 -13.16 38.15 11.69
N THR A 395 -13.48 37.38 12.73
CA THR A 395 -14.51 37.75 13.72
C THR A 395 -14.01 38.55 14.90
N GLN A 396 -12.69 38.59 15.15
CA GLN A 396 -12.11 39.39 16.23
C GLN A 396 -11.80 40.85 15.85
N ASN A 397 -11.83 41.20 14.55
CA ASN A 397 -11.60 42.58 14.09
C ASN A 397 -12.89 43.34 13.76
N GLY A 398 -14.06 42.78 14.06
CA GLY A 398 -15.37 43.37 13.78
C GLY A 398 -16.05 44.13 14.93
N ASP A 399 -15.56 44.04 16.16
CA ASP A 399 -16.22 44.62 17.35
C ASP A 399 -15.44 45.79 18.04
N ASN A 400 -14.58 46.46 17.28
CA ASN A 400 -13.99 47.74 17.75
C ASN A 400 -14.10 48.82 16.67
N ASN A 401 -15.31 49.31 16.44
CA ASN A 401 -15.58 50.65 15.93
C ASN A 401 -17.00 51.09 16.37
#